data_915ad9fd93e4ee8fd0e458f2162d33d6
#
_entry.id   915ad9fd93e4ee8fd0e458f2162d33d6
#
_cell.length_a   1.000
_cell.length_b   1.000
_cell.length_c   1.000
_cell.angle_alpha   90.00
_cell.angle_beta   90.00
_cell.angle_gamma   90.00
#
_symmetry.space_group_name_H-M   'P 1'
#
loop_
_entity.id
_entity.type
_entity.pdbx_description
1 polymer ?
#
loop_
_entity_poly.entity_id
_entity_poly.type
_entity_poly.pdbx_seq_one_letter_code
_entity_poly.pdbx_strand_id
1 'polypeptide(L)'
;VYCSFRSFRSIPGLGGAFTTKSQSGGGVLIDWGVHFFDLIYYVLGGFKLKNITCDAYNEMAKDMKSYVYKKGTMWAEDTSDIENGVNDVDDFVTGYIRTDKASISFNGAWAQNIDKTEMYVDILGDKGGARLDYGGRFTFTDGATLESEKLEYEIPDMYQKEDEGFVNS
;
A
#
# COMPACT_ATOMS: atom_id res chain seq x y z
N VAL A 1 1.00 11.74 -9.75
CA VAL A 1 0.42 10.98 -8.63
C VAL A 1 1.52 10.65 -7.63
N TYR A 2 1.25 10.83 -6.37
CA TYR A 2 2.08 10.32 -5.27
C TYR A 2 1.29 9.24 -4.53
N CYS A 3 1.96 8.13 -4.24
CA CYS A 3 1.36 7.00 -3.54
C CYS A 3 2.26 6.57 -2.40
N SER A 4 1.69 6.44 -1.21
CA SER A 4 2.39 5.96 -0.02
C SER A 4 1.56 4.87 0.66
N PHE A 5 2.17 3.72 0.93
CA PHE A 5 1.60 2.63 1.70
C PHE A 5 2.62 2.12 2.72
N ARG A 6 3.00 3.00 3.65
CA ARG A 6 4.04 2.76 4.65
C ARG A 6 3.44 2.44 6.00
N SER A 7 3.77 1.29 6.53
CA SER A 7 3.40 0.90 7.89
C SER A 7 4.56 1.04 8.86
N PHE A 8 4.21 1.31 10.11
CA PHE A 8 5.14 1.33 11.21
C PHE A 8 5.27 -0.08 11.81
N ARG A 9 6.39 -0.75 11.52
CA ARG A 9 6.78 -2.01 12.17
C ARG A 9 5.71 -3.12 12.16
N SER A 10 5.16 -3.44 10.98
CA SER A 10 4.13 -4.49 10.87
C SER A 10 4.38 -5.48 9.72
N ILE A 11 5.53 -6.16 9.73
CA ILE A 11 5.79 -7.28 8.80
C ILE A 11 4.85 -8.42 9.16
N PRO A 12 3.97 -8.86 8.24
CA PRO A 12 3.01 -9.91 8.53
C PRO A 12 3.69 -11.28 8.58
N GLY A 13 3.39 -12.08 9.61
CA GLY A 13 3.83 -13.47 9.71
C GLY A 13 5.32 -13.67 9.47
N LEU A 14 6.18 -12.85 10.09
CA LEU A 14 7.63 -12.86 9.88
C LEU A 14 8.25 -14.26 10.07
N GLY A 15 8.95 -14.74 9.05
CA GLY A 15 9.49 -16.10 8.98
C GLY A 15 8.50 -17.13 8.46
N GLY A 16 7.21 -16.80 8.35
CA GLY A 16 6.17 -17.66 7.81
C GLY A 16 5.94 -17.52 6.32
N ALA A 17 4.74 -17.91 5.86
CA ALA A 17 4.38 -17.95 4.45
C ALA A 17 4.49 -16.58 3.75
N PHE A 18 4.09 -15.49 4.41
CA PHE A 18 4.13 -14.13 3.86
C PHE A 18 5.54 -13.67 3.51
N THR A 19 6.54 -14.04 4.30
CA THR A 19 7.91 -13.57 4.11
C THR A 19 8.80 -14.61 3.40
N THR A 20 8.24 -15.75 3.00
CA THR A 20 8.92 -16.80 2.23
C THR A 20 8.56 -16.65 0.75
N LYS A 21 9.48 -16.18 -0.09
CA LYS A 21 9.25 -15.88 -1.50
C LYS A 21 8.67 -17.02 -2.32
N SER A 22 9.08 -18.26 -2.04
CA SER A 22 8.56 -19.45 -2.73
C SER A 22 7.08 -19.73 -2.44
N GLN A 23 6.52 -19.12 -1.38
CA GLN A 23 5.11 -19.26 -0.98
C GLN A 23 4.29 -18.01 -1.35
N SER A 24 4.79 -16.82 -1.03
CA SER A 24 4.09 -15.55 -1.26
C SER A 24 4.29 -14.96 -2.67
N GLY A 25 5.37 -15.34 -3.36
CA GLY A 25 5.75 -14.75 -4.64
C GLY A 25 6.52 -13.43 -4.52
N GLY A 26 6.39 -12.70 -3.42
CA GLY A 26 7.05 -11.43 -3.14
C GLY A 26 6.59 -10.85 -1.81
N GLY A 27 7.06 -9.66 -1.50
CA GLY A 27 6.80 -8.98 -0.23
C GLY A 27 5.75 -7.88 -0.32
N VAL A 28 6.08 -6.72 0.24
CA VAL A 28 5.15 -5.59 0.39
C VAL A 28 4.59 -5.06 -0.93
N LEU A 29 5.34 -5.20 -2.02
CA LEU A 29 4.86 -4.76 -3.34
C LEU A 29 3.68 -5.60 -3.82
N ILE A 30 3.76 -6.92 -3.63
CA ILE A 30 2.69 -7.84 -4.02
C ILE A 30 1.52 -7.79 -3.03
N ASP A 31 1.79 -7.66 -1.74
CA ASP A 31 0.76 -7.62 -0.71
C ASP A 31 -0.03 -6.29 -0.74
N TRP A 32 0.62 -5.17 -0.51
CA TRP A 32 -0.03 -3.85 -0.45
C TRP A 32 -0.01 -3.08 -1.77
N GLY A 33 1.08 -3.18 -2.51
CA GLY A 33 1.25 -2.37 -3.72
C GLY A 33 0.18 -2.61 -4.78
N VAL A 34 -0.29 -3.84 -4.94
CA VAL A 34 -1.34 -4.18 -5.91
C VAL A 34 -2.63 -3.40 -5.67
N HIS A 35 -3.05 -3.22 -4.42
CA HIS A 35 -4.26 -2.48 -4.07
C HIS A 35 -4.16 -0.99 -4.45
N PHE A 36 -3.00 -0.38 -4.17
CA PHE A 36 -2.78 1.03 -4.49
C PHE A 36 -2.62 1.28 -5.99
N PHE A 37 -1.93 0.39 -6.71
CA PHE A 37 -1.79 0.52 -8.16
C PHE A 37 -3.09 0.25 -8.90
N ASP A 38 -3.89 -0.70 -8.45
CA ASP A 38 -5.22 -0.95 -8.99
C ASP A 38 -6.13 0.26 -8.80
N LEU A 39 -6.15 0.84 -7.61
CA LEU A 39 -6.87 2.09 -7.33
C LEU A 39 -6.45 3.23 -8.25
N ILE A 40 -5.13 3.45 -8.42
CA ILE A 40 -4.62 4.49 -9.31
C ILE A 40 -5.02 4.20 -10.77
N TYR A 41 -4.93 2.93 -11.19
CA TYR A 41 -5.33 2.52 -12.52
C TYR A 41 -6.81 2.78 -12.77
N TYR A 42 -7.66 2.43 -11.82
CA TYR A 42 -9.10 2.66 -11.86
C TYR A 42 -9.45 4.16 -11.95
N VAL A 43 -8.90 4.97 -11.04
CA VAL A 43 -9.20 6.42 -10.98
C VAL A 43 -8.73 7.16 -12.24
N LEU A 44 -7.59 6.76 -12.81
CA LEU A 44 -7.09 7.34 -14.08
C LEU A 44 -7.84 6.81 -15.32
N GLY A 45 -8.81 5.90 -15.15
CA GLY A 45 -9.54 5.28 -16.27
C GLY A 45 -8.64 4.43 -17.16
N GLY A 46 -7.70 3.68 -16.54
CA GLY A 46 -6.67 2.91 -17.21
C GLY A 46 -5.54 3.77 -17.79
N PHE A 47 -4.39 3.16 -18.01
CA PHE A 47 -3.22 3.82 -18.65
C PHE A 47 -2.30 2.79 -19.34
N LYS A 48 -1.43 3.27 -20.21
CA LYS A 48 -0.36 2.46 -20.81
C LYS A 48 0.98 2.80 -20.16
N LEU A 49 1.69 1.78 -19.76
CA LEU A 49 3.04 1.92 -19.21
C LEU A 49 4.02 2.39 -20.29
N LYS A 50 4.89 3.32 -19.92
CA LYS A 50 6.02 3.79 -20.76
C LYS A 50 7.36 3.37 -20.19
N ASN A 51 7.53 3.55 -18.88
CA ASN A 51 8.78 3.22 -18.19
C ASN A 51 8.51 3.01 -16.71
N ILE A 52 9.30 2.13 -16.07
CA ILE A 52 9.30 1.87 -14.63
C ILE A 52 10.75 1.86 -14.15
N THR A 53 10.99 2.55 -13.05
CA THR A 53 12.21 2.46 -12.26
C THR A 53 11.82 2.19 -10.82
N CYS A 54 12.33 1.11 -10.24
CA CYS A 54 11.95 0.67 -8.90
C CYS A 54 13.12 -0.03 -8.23
N ASP A 55 13.27 0.24 -6.94
CA ASP A 55 14.16 -0.48 -6.03
C ASP A 55 13.36 -1.17 -4.94
N ALA A 56 13.77 -2.38 -4.58
CA ALA A 56 13.16 -3.20 -3.53
C ALA A 56 14.24 -3.59 -2.52
N TYR A 57 13.88 -3.58 -1.26
CA TYR A 57 14.81 -3.80 -0.14
C TYR A 57 14.22 -4.81 0.84
N ASN A 58 15.10 -5.58 1.47
CA ASN A 58 14.80 -6.45 2.62
C ASN A 58 15.83 -6.14 3.71
N GLU A 59 15.57 -5.11 4.51
CA GLU A 59 16.57 -4.62 5.48
C GLU A 59 16.03 -4.54 6.92
N MET A 60 14.72 -4.36 7.10
CA MET A 60 14.16 -4.08 8.42
C MET A 60 14.14 -5.28 9.36
N ALA A 61 13.93 -6.48 8.82
CA ALA A 61 13.93 -7.72 9.58
C ALA A 61 14.94 -8.74 9.03
N LYS A 62 16.06 -8.27 8.53
CA LYS A 62 17.16 -9.09 8.03
C LYS A 62 17.71 -10.03 9.11
N ASP A 63 17.79 -9.54 10.34
CA ASP A 63 17.92 -10.36 11.54
C ASP A 63 16.57 -10.42 12.25
N MET A 64 15.81 -11.46 11.97
CA MET A 64 14.45 -11.63 12.50
C MET A 64 14.41 -11.67 14.03
N LYS A 65 15.46 -12.20 14.68
CA LYS A 65 15.52 -12.33 16.15
C LYS A 65 15.68 -10.99 16.86
N SER A 66 16.36 -10.04 16.22
CA SER A 66 16.54 -8.68 16.75
C SER A 66 15.42 -7.71 16.32
N TYR A 67 14.50 -8.14 15.44
CA TYR A 67 13.45 -7.27 14.94
C TYR A 67 12.42 -6.94 16.02
N VAL A 68 12.27 -5.64 16.29
CA VAL A 68 11.28 -5.13 17.26
C VAL A 68 10.07 -4.63 16.50
N TYR A 69 8.90 -5.22 16.77
CA TYR A 69 7.63 -4.83 16.19
C TYR A 69 6.59 -4.48 17.25
N LYS A 70 5.59 -3.70 16.87
CA LYS A 70 4.48 -3.35 17.75
C LYS A 70 3.41 -4.44 17.68
N LYS A 71 3.20 -5.16 18.79
CA LYS A 71 2.12 -6.17 18.88
C LYS A 71 0.74 -5.54 18.64
N GLY A 72 -0.14 -6.29 17.97
CA GLY A 72 -1.53 -5.87 17.75
C GLY A 72 -1.77 -5.00 16.51
N THR A 73 -0.79 -4.87 15.63
CA THR A 73 -0.96 -4.20 14.33
C THR A 73 -1.37 -5.16 13.20
N MET A 74 -1.43 -6.44 13.48
CA MET A 74 -1.77 -7.48 12.49
C MET A 74 -3.23 -7.91 12.65
N TRP A 75 -3.91 -8.02 11.53
CA TRP A 75 -5.31 -8.47 11.42
C TRP A 75 -5.44 -10.00 11.32
N ALA A 76 -4.34 -10.72 11.16
CA ALA A 76 -4.28 -12.18 11.11
C ALA A 76 -3.65 -12.75 12.39
N GLU A 77 -3.91 -14.04 12.68
CA GLU A 77 -3.21 -14.77 13.71
C GLU A 77 -1.69 -14.70 13.49
N ASP A 78 -0.93 -14.64 14.56
CA ASP A 78 0.53 -14.60 14.48
C ASP A 78 1.05 -15.92 13.92
N THR A 79 1.36 -15.92 12.62
CA THR A 79 1.93 -17.05 11.88
C THR A 79 3.45 -16.94 11.77
N SER A 80 4.09 -16.14 12.62
CA SER A 80 5.54 -15.92 12.61
C SER A 80 6.32 -17.18 13.00
N ASP A 81 7.40 -17.45 12.29
CA ASP A 81 8.41 -18.45 12.65
C ASP A 81 9.80 -17.81 12.65
N ILE A 82 10.08 -17.03 13.69
CA ILE A 82 11.32 -16.26 13.84
C ILE A 82 12.55 -17.18 14.03
N GLU A 83 12.34 -18.37 14.57
CA GLU A 83 13.45 -19.30 14.89
C GLU A 83 13.93 -20.11 13.69
N ASN A 84 13.01 -20.58 12.84
CA ASN A 84 13.32 -21.52 11.76
C ASN A 84 12.86 -21.04 10.39
N GLY A 85 12.13 -19.93 10.34
CA GLY A 85 11.51 -19.42 9.13
C GLY A 85 12.48 -18.66 8.22
N VAL A 86 11.93 -18.15 7.13
CA VAL A 86 12.66 -17.42 6.08
C VAL A 86 12.06 -16.05 5.88
N ASN A 87 12.92 -15.04 5.70
CA ASN A 87 12.54 -13.70 5.27
C ASN A 87 13.40 -13.31 4.07
N ASP A 88 12.93 -13.62 2.86
CA ASP A 88 13.64 -13.41 1.59
C ASP A 88 12.84 -12.58 0.57
N VAL A 89 11.86 -11.80 1.07
CA VAL A 89 11.02 -10.90 0.28
C VAL A 89 11.29 -9.43 0.62
N ASP A 90 10.79 -8.53 -0.22
CA ASP A 90 10.90 -7.10 0.00
C ASP A 90 10.01 -6.64 1.18
N ASP A 91 10.60 -5.88 2.11
CA ASP A 91 9.90 -5.17 3.19
C ASP A 91 9.67 -3.68 2.89
N PHE A 92 10.42 -3.13 1.92
CA PHE A 92 10.34 -1.77 1.43
C PHE A 92 10.56 -1.70 -0.07
N VAL A 93 9.73 -0.91 -0.74
CA VAL A 93 9.86 -0.60 -2.18
C VAL A 93 9.71 0.89 -2.42
N THR A 94 10.42 1.40 -3.40
CA THR A 94 10.27 2.78 -3.87
C THR A 94 10.47 2.84 -5.37
N GLY A 95 9.75 3.74 -6.03
CA GLY A 95 9.89 3.81 -7.48
C GLY A 95 9.10 4.92 -8.14
N TYR A 96 9.26 4.93 -9.45
CA TYR A 96 8.65 5.89 -10.34
C TYR A 96 8.15 5.20 -11.61
N ILE A 97 6.89 5.42 -11.93
CA ILE A 97 6.23 4.87 -13.11
C ILE A 97 5.83 6.02 -14.03
N ARG A 98 6.21 5.92 -15.30
CA ARG A 98 5.72 6.82 -16.35
C ARG A 98 4.67 6.12 -17.18
N THR A 99 3.55 6.79 -17.37
CA THR A 99 2.44 6.32 -18.19
C THR A 99 2.13 7.30 -19.31
N ASP A 100 1.16 6.98 -20.14
CA ASP A 100 0.63 7.91 -21.17
C ASP A 100 -0.27 9.00 -20.56
N LYS A 101 -0.75 8.84 -19.32
CA LYS A 101 -1.64 9.80 -18.63
C LYS A 101 -0.99 10.56 -17.49
N ALA A 102 -0.11 9.91 -16.73
CA ALA A 102 0.47 10.49 -15.53
C ALA A 102 1.86 9.93 -15.22
N SER A 103 2.55 10.62 -14.33
CA SER A 103 3.71 10.10 -13.63
C SER A 103 3.29 9.70 -12.22
N ILE A 104 3.74 8.54 -11.75
CA ILE A 104 3.41 7.99 -10.43
C ILE A 104 4.70 7.81 -9.66
N SER A 105 4.85 8.51 -8.56
CA SER A 105 5.91 8.28 -7.58
C SER A 105 5.33 7.48 -6.41
N PHE A 106 6.00 6.42 -6.01
CA PHE A 106 5.49 5.59 -4.93
C PHE A 106 6.57 5.15 -3.96
N ASN A 107 6.14 4.87 -2.75
CA ASN A 107 6.90 4.16 -1.75
C ASN A 107 5.96 3.32 -0.88
N GLY A 108 6.42 2.13 -0.52
CA GLY A 108 5.65 1.19 0.26
C GLY A 108 6.52 0.39 1.21
N ALA A 109 6.01 0.12 2.41
CA ALA A 109 6.73 -0.68 3.39
C ALA A 109 5.78 -1.34 4.38
N TRP A 110 6.09 -2.57 4.75
CA TRP A 110 5.50 -3.19 5.94
C TRP A 110 6.08 -2.61 7.23
N ALA A 111 7.35 -2.23 7.19
CA ALA A 111 8.05 -1.72 8.37
C ALA A 111 9.01 -0.60 8.01
N GLN A 112 8.86 0.52 8.66
CA GLN A 112 9.80 1.64 8.60
C GLN A 112 9.93 2.31 9.96
N ASN A 113 11.02 3.06 10.14
CA ASN A 113 11.25 3.90 11.32
C ASN A 113 10.56 5.25 11.13
N ILE A 114 9.24 5.24 11.08
CA ILE A 114 8.37 6.41 10.97
C ILE A 114 7.54 6.57 12.26
N ASP A 115 7.04 7.75 12.53
CA ASP A 115 6.26 8.02 13.73
C ASP A 115 4.84 7.43 13.69
N LYS A 116 4.27 7.30 12.49
CA LYS A 116 2.92 6.76 12.25
C LYS A 116 2.84 6.08 10.89
N THR A 117 1.86 5.19 10.77
CA THR A 117 1.47 4.60 9.48
C THR A 117 0.90 5.68 8.56
N GLU A 118 1.34 5.69 7.30
CA GLU A 118 0.91 6.63 6.27
C GLU A 118 0.51 5.87 5.01
N MET A 119 -0.78 5.88 4.70
CA MET A 119 -1.33 5.22 3.53
C MET A 119 -2.26 6.18 2.79
N TYR A 120 -1.84 6.61 1.61
CA TYR A 120 -2.62 7.56 0.83
C TYR A 120 -2.25 7.55 -0.66
N VAL A 121 -3.14 8.11 -1.46
CA VAL A 121 -2.90 8.45 -2.86
C VAL A 121 -3.23 9.93 -3.07
N ASP A 122 -2.25 10.70 -3.56
CA ASP A 122 -2.44 12.07 -4.03
C ASP A 122 -2.47 12.10 -5.55
N ILE A 123 -3.53 12.66 -6.11
CA ILE A 123 -3.69 12.89 -7.54
C ILE A 123 -3.64 14.39 -7.76
N LEU A 124 -2.61 14.86 -8.46
CA LEU A 124 -2.38 16.27 -8.71
C LEU A 124 -2.55 16.55 -10.19
N GLY A 125 -3.54 17.36 -10.53
CA GLY A 125 -3.85 17.81 -11.88
C GLY A 125 -3.79 19.32 -12.01
N ASP A 126 -3.86 19.80 -13.24
CA ASP A 126 -3.86 21.23 -13.59
C ASP A 126 -5.18 21.94 -13.26
N LYS A 127 -6.28 21.19 -13.14
CA LYS A 127 -7.62 21.70 -12.81
C LYS A 127 -8.05 21.45 -11.36
N GLY A 128 -7.26 20.73 -10.62
CA GLY A 128 -7.53 20.39 -9.23
C GLY A 128 -6.67 19.24 -8.73
N GLY A 129 -6.86 18.91 -7.48
CA GLY A 129 -6.17 17.81 -6.82
C GLY A 129 -7.09 17.00 -5.93
N ALA A 130 -6.71 15.75 -5.68
CA ALA A 130 -7.43 14.89 -4.75
C ALA A 130 -6.45 14.12 -3.88
N ARG A 131 -6.82 13.93 -2.63
CA ARG A 131 -6.15 13.02 -1.69
C ARG A 131 -7.15 12.01 -1.15
N LEU A 132 -6.79 10.76 -1.30
CA LEU A 132 -7.48 9.65 -0.64
C LEU A 132 -6.56 9.10 0.45
N ASP A 133 -6.95 9.25 1.71
CA ASP A 133 -6.30 8.56 2.82
C ASP A 133 -6.93 7.16 2.97
N TYR A 134 -6.10 6.15 3.16
CA TYR A 134 -6.57 4.80 3.46
C TYR A 134 -7.27 4.83 4.83
N GLY A 135 -8.55 4.53 4.83
CA GLY A 135 -9.44 4.73 6.00
C GLY A 135 -10.64 5.62 5.70
N GLY A 136 -10.85 6.00 4.41
CA GLY A 136 -12.10 6.58 3.91
C GLY A 136 -12.17 8.10 3.93
N ARG A 137 -11.09 8.80 4.21
CA ARG A 137 -11.07 10.27 4.06
C ARG A 137 -10.68 10.63 2.63
N PHE A 138 -11.51 11.42 1.99
CA PHE A 138 -11.27 11.99 0.67
C PHE A 138 -11.25 13.52 0.78
N THR A 139 -10.25 14.14 0.18
CA THR A 139 -10.17 15.60 0.04
C THR A 139 -10.03 15.94 -1.43
N PHE A 140 -10.89 16.81 -1.92
CA PHE A 140 -10.79 17.37 -3.26
C PHE A 140 -10.50 18.87 -3.15
N THR A 141 -9.60 19.38 -4.00
CA THR A 141 -9.30 20.80 -4.11
C THR A 141 -9.55 21.25 -5.54
N ASP A 142 -10.46 22.19 -5.72
CA ASP A 142 -10.76 22.82 -7.01
C ASP A 142 -9.66 23.81 -7.40
N GLY A 143 -9.09 23.66 -8.59
CA GLY A 143 -8.01 24.54 -9.05
C GLY A 143 -8.43 25.93 -9.50
N ALA A 144 -9.72 26.16 -9.72
CA ALA A 144 -10.25 27.46 -10.13
C ALA A 144 -10.65 28.33 -8.92
N THR A 145 -11.24 27.72 -7.90
CA THR A 145 -11.72 28.42 -6.69
C THR A 145 -10.72 28.35 -5.54
N LEU A 146 -9.80 27.39 -5.56
CA LEU A 146 -8.87 27.03 -4.48
C LEU A 146 -9.59 26.56 -3.20
N GLU A 147 -10.86 26.19 -3.31
CA GLU A 147 -11.63 25.62 -2.23
C GLU A 147 -11.33 24.12 -2.10
N SER A 148 -11.28 23.64 -0.87
CA SER A 148 -11.09 22.22 -0.59
C SER A 148 -12.32 21.68 0.12
N GLU A 149 -12.87 20.60 -0.42
CA GLU A 149 -13.95 19.82 0.18
C GLU A 149 -13.36 18.55 0.80
N LYS A 150 -13.76 18.29 2.04
CA LYS A 150 -13.41 17.05 2.75
C LYS A 150 -14.66 16.21 2.90
N LEU A 151 -14.59 15.01 2.36
CA LEU A 151 -15.64 14.02 2.47
C LEU A 151 -15.12 12.88 3.33
N GLU A 152 -15.85 12.55 4.37
CA GLU A 152 -15.60 11.36 5.18
C GLU A 152 -16.71 10.36 4.85
N TYR A 153 -16.31 9.19 4.42
CA TYR A 153 -17.24 8.10 4.13
C TYR A 153 -17.18 7.09 5.27
N GLU A 154 -18.33 6.65 5.74
CA GLU A 154 -18.37 5.40 6.47
C GLU A 154 -17.96 4.29 5.52
N ILE A 155 -16.85 3.62 5.85
CA ILE A 155 -16.43 2.45 5.08
C ILE A 155 -17.38 1.33 5.46
N PRO A 156 -18.26 0.90 4.56
CA PRO A 156 -19.11 -0.26 4.83
C PRO A 156 -18.19 -1.48 4.99
N ASP A 157 -18.72 -2.52 5.61
CA ASP A 157 -18.04 -3.81 5.60
C ASP A 157 -17.81 -4.24 4.14
N MET A 158 -16.56 -4.07 3.69
CA MET A 158 -16.21 -4.31 2.29
C MET A 158 -16.38 -5.77 1.91
N TYR A 159 -16.12 -6.68 2.85
CA TYR A 159 -16.28 -8.12 2.63
C TYR A 159 -17.75 -8.49 2.47
N GLN A 160 -18.63 -7.92 3.29
CA GLN A 160 -20.07 -8.13 3.13
C GLN A 160 -20.57 -7.63 1.78
N LYS A 161 -20.11 -6.46 1.32
CA LYS A 161 -20.50 -5.92 0.01
C LYS A 161 -19.94 -6.70 -1.16
N GLU A 162 -18.73 -7.23 -1.03
CA GLU A 162 -18.13 -8.10 -2.03
C GLU A 162 -18.93 -9.40 -2.15
N ASP A 163 -19.27 -10.01 -1.03
CA ASP A 163 -20.12 -11.21 -0.98
C ASP A 163 -21.51 -10.95 -1.58
N GLU A 164 -22.15 -9.84 -1.22
CA GLU A 164 -23.45 -9.43 -1.79
C GLU A 164 -23.35 -9.20 -3.30
N GLY A 165 -22.27 -8.59 -3.79
CA GLY A 165 -22.00 -8.40 -5.21
C GLY A 165 -21.82 -9.71 -5.97
N PHE A 166 -21.11 -10.66 -5.37
CA PHE A 166 -20.86 -11.97 -5.96
C PHE A 166 -22.13 -12.83 -6.02
N VAL A 167 -22.96 -12.81 -4.97
CA VAL A 167 -24.23 -13.60 -4.91
C VAL A 167 -25.28 -13.05 -5.87
N ASN A 168 -25.26 -11.75 -6.18
CA ASN A 168 -26.26 -11.08 -7.03
C ASN A 168 -25.80 -10.91 -8.50
N SER A 169 -24.62 -11.39 -8.87
CA SER A 169 -24.08 -11.39 -10.25
C SER A 169 -24.38 -12.71 -10.97
#